data_d9bfca74f5fdaf627177cc38b557eb56
#
_entry.id   d9bfca74f5fdaf627177cc38b557eb56
#
_cell.length_a   1.000
_cell.length_b   1.000
_cell.length_c   1.000
_cell.angle_alpha   90.00
_cell.angle_beta   90.00
_cell.angle_gamma   90.00
#
_symmetry.space_group_name_H-M   'P 1'
#
loop_
_entity.id
_entity.type
_entity.pdbx_description
1 polymer ?
#
loop_
_entity_poly.entity_id
_entity_poly.type
_entity_poly.pdbx_seq_one_letter_code
_entity_poly.pdbx_strand_id
1 'polypeptide(L)'
;MSDLIGLFNLLAPFFGLIGLGFFCGKVVKQPEAGLAWMQFFLIYVALPCLFYRLIADKPLDELANWPFIAATTFSTACAFVLSFATGWRYTKDLPQSVMQGVAGSYSNIGYMGPPLILAAIGASASAPVVLIFVFDNLFLFSVVPLLMSMAGLDKLSLLATVRRIAWRVVTHPFNIATAVGIAASYLHLQLPGPAEQIVTWLSGAAAPCALFILGVTVALRPLRKMPGEVPALVFIKLILHPLLVWAVLSAIGDFGPAWTYAAMIMAALPPALNIFVISTQYNVGVERASACVLVGTLVSMFTLTGVLYLTTKTGALPYDLFP
;
A
#
# COMPACT_ATOMS: atom_id res chain seq x y z
N MET A 1 -28.90 -0.90 9.82
CA MET A 1 -28.98 -1.63 8.54
C MET A 1 -28.55 -0.78 7.35
N SER A 2 -28.97 0.49 7.28
CA SER A 2 -28.54 1.45 6.24
C SER A 2 -27.01 1.59 6.12
N ASP A 3 -26.31 1.63 7.24
CA ASP A 3 -24.84 1.86 7.28
C ASP A 3 -24.05 0.66 6.78
N LEU A 4 -24.49 -0.56 7.07
CA LEU A 4 -23.88 -1.79 6.55
C LEU A 4 -24.09 -1.91 5.04
N ILE A 5 -25.27 -1.52 4.53
CA ILE A 5 -25.53 -1.48 3.08
C ILE A 5 -24.64 -0.43 2.42
N GLY A 6 -24.48 0.74 3.03
CA GLY A 6 -23.59 1.77 2.53
C GLY A 6 -22.13 1.32 2.44
N LEU A 7 -21.63 0.60 3.46
CA LEU A 7 -20.30 0.01 3.45
C LEU A 7 -20.14 -1.11 2.42
N PHE A 8 -21.14 -1.96 2.29
CA PHE A 8 -21.14 -2.99 1.25
C PHE A 8 -21.07 -2.35 -0.13
N ASN A 9 -21.87 -1.32 -0.41
CA ASN A 9 -21.85 -0.60 -1.69
C ASN A 9 -20.50 0.11 -1.94
N LEU A 10 -19.83 0.57 -0.89
CA LEU A 10 -18.48 1.16 -0.98
C LEU A 10 -17.42 0.11 -1.33
N LEU A 11 -17.44 -1.06 -0.68
CA LEU A 11 -16.39 -2.07 -0.80
C LEU A 11 -16.65 -3.09 -1.92
N ALA A 12 -17.91 -3.35 -2.26
CA ALA A 12 -18.29 -4.33 -3.28
C ALA A 12 -17.60 -4.11 -4.64
N PRO A 13 -17.45 -2.88 -5.16
CA PRO A 13 -16.71 -2.65 -6.40
C PRO A 13 -15.24 -3.07 -6.32
N PHE A 14 -14.56 -2.83 -5.18
CA PHE A 14 -13.15 -3.17 -4.99
C PHE A 14 -12.94 -4.69 -4.97
N PHE A 15 -13.64 -5.37 -4.09
CA PHE A 15 -13.56 -6.84 -3.99
C PHE A 15 -14.22 -7.53 -5.19
N GLY A 16 -15.22 -6.93 -5.79
CA GLY A 16 -15.83 -7.40 -7.03
C GLY A 16 -14.86 -7.41 -8.21
N LEU A 17 -14.05 -6.36 -8.37
CA LEU A 17 -13.01 -6.31 -9.39
C LEU A 17 -11.89 -7.32 -9.13
N ILE A 18 -11.49 -7.51 -7.87
CA ILE A 18 -10.54 -8.58 -7.49
C ILE A 18 -11.15 -9.95 -7.81
N GLY A 19 -12.42 -10.18 -7.44
CA GLY A 19 -13.14 -11.42 -7.74
C GLY A 19 -13.29 -11.69 -9.23
N LEU A 20 -13.60 -10.66 -10.02
CA LEU A 20 -13.66 -10.74 -11.48
C LEU A 20 -12.31 -11.12 -12.07
N GLY A 21 -11.23 -10.45 -11.65
CA GLY A 21 -9.88 -10.78 -12.06
C GLY A 21 -9.50 -12.21 -11.70
N PHE A 22 -9.84 -12.65 -10.49
CA PHE A 22 -9.62 -14.03 -10.04
C PHE A 22 -10.36 -15.04 -10.94
N PHE A 23 -11.64 -14.79 -11.20
CA PHE A 23 -12.45 -15.66 -12.08
C PHE A 23 -11.84 -15.73 -13.49
N CYS A 24 -11.52 -14.58 -14.09
CA CYS A 24 -10.88 -14.55 -15.42
C CYS A 24 -9.55 -15.30 -15.42
N GLY A 25 -8.70 -15.14 -14.39
CA GLY A 25 -7.43 -15.87 -14.29
C GLY A 25 -7.62 -17.39 -14.21
N LYS A 26 -8.66 -17.87 -13.53
CA LYS A 26 -8.98 -19.32 -13.46
C LYS A 26 -9.55 -19.86 -14.75
N VAL A 27 -10.36 -19.10 -15.47
CA VAL A 27 -11.03 -19.54 -16.70
C VAL A 27 -10.07 -19.47 -17.91
N VAL A 28 -9.41 -18.32 -18.09
CA VAL A 28 -8.61 -18.06 -19.29
C VAL A 28 -7.25 -18.76 -19.24
N LYS A 29 -6.68 -18.92 -18.04
CA LYS A 29 -5.42 -19.65 -17.79
C LYS A 29 -4.22 -19.16 -18.63
N GLN A 30 -4.21 -17.88 -19.00
CA GLN A 30 -3.05 -17.27 -19.65
C GLN A 30 -1.86 -17.19 -18.66
N PRO A 31 -0.62 -17.31 -19.16
CA PRO A 31 0.56 -17.17 -18.31
C PRO A 31 0.65 -15.78 -17.71
N GLU A 32 1.27 -15.66 -16.51
CA GLU A 32 1.46 -14.38 -15.81
C GLU A 32 2.17 -13.33 -16.68
N ALA A 33 3.02 -13.76 -17.61
CA ALA A 33 3.68 -12.89 -18.59
C ALA A 33 2.68 -12.07 -19.45
N GLY A 34 1.46 -12.56 -19.66
CA GLY A 34 0.39 -11.81 -20.35
C GLY A 34 -0.04 -10.52 -19.63
N LEU A 35 0.25 -10.40 -18.33
CA LEU A 35 -0.07 -9.19 -17.56
C LEU A 35 0.98 -8.07 -17.74
N ALA A 36 2.11 -8.32 -18.40
CA ALA A 36 3.24 -7.39 -18.41
C ALA A 36 2.88 -6.00 -18.96
N TRP A 37 2.13 -5.91 -20.07
CA TRP A 37 1.69 -4.65 -20.63
C TRP A 37 0.68 -3.90 -19.75
N MET A 38 -0.20 -4.62 -19.08
CA MET A 38 -1.16 -4.03 -18.15
C MET A 38 -0.45 -3.53 -16.89
N GLN A 39 0.55 -4.25 -16.40
CA GLN A 39 1.40 -3.82 -15.28
C GLN A 39 2.24 -2.59 -15.68
N PHE A 40 2.82 -2.57 -16.88
CA PHE A 40 3.52 -1.41 -17.41
C PHE A 40 2.59 -0.19 -17.48
N PHE A 41 1.42 -0.32 -18.10
CA PHE A 41 0.44 0.76 -18.18
C PHE A 41 0.07 1.29 -16.79
N LEU A 42 -0.17 0.38 -15.85
CA LEU A 42 -0.53 0.76 -14.49
C LEU A 42 0.58 1.56 -13.79
N ILE A 43 1.83 1.03 -13.80
CA ILE A 43 2.94 1.59 -13.02
C ILE A 43 3.49 2.86 -13.67
N TYR A 44 3.57 2.92 -15.00
CA TYR A 44 4.26 4.01 -15.70
C TYR A 44 3.31 5.05 -16.29
N VAL A 45 2.01 4.78 -16.33
CA VAL A 45 1.03 5.69 -16.95
C VAL A 45 -0.10 6.03 -15.99
N ALA A 46 -0.92 5.06 -15.59
CA ALA A 46 -2.16 5.33 -14.85
C ALA A 46 -1.93 5.84 -13.42
N LEU A 47 -1.07 5.16 -12.65
CA LEU A 47 -0.76 5.58 -11.28
C LEU A 47 0.01 6.91 -11.21
N PRO A 48 1.01 7.20 -12.06
CA PRO A 48 1.60 8.53 -12.13
C PRO A 48 0.57 9.65 -12.35
N CYS A 49 -0.38 9.46 -13.26
CA CYS A 49 -1.47 10.42 -13.45
C CYS A 49 -2.34 10.58 -12.20
N LEU A 50 -2.64 9.49 -11.50
CA LEU A 50 -3.40 9.53 -10.25
C LEU A 50 -2.64 10.32 -9.17
N PHE A 51 -1.35 10.02 -8.95
CA PHE A 51 -0.55 10.71 -7.94
C PHE A 51 -0.34 12.20 -8.27
N TYR A 52 -0.12 12.53 -9.53
CA TYR A 52 -0.10 13.92 -9.96
C TYR A 52 -1.39 14.65 -9.56
N ARG A 53 -2.57 14.12 -9.89
CA ARG A 53 -3.86 14.73 -9.56
C ARG A 53 -4.14 14.86 -8.07
N LEU A 54 -3.64 13.92 -7.26
CA LEU A 54 -3.80 13.98 -5.80
C LEU A 54 -3.04 15.15 -5.17
N ILE A 55 -2.01 15.67 -5.85
CA ILE A 55 -1.05 16.64 -5.31
C ILE A 55 -1.17 18.00 -5.99
N ALA A 56 -1.39 18.04 -7.30
CA ALA A 56 -1.24 19.26 -8.11
C ALA A 56 -2.07 20.47 -7.61
N ASP A 57 -3.20 20.20 -6.94
CA ASP A 57 -4.08 21.24 -6.39
C ASP A 57 -3.97 21.38 -4.86
N LYS A 58 -2.97 20.77 -4.22
CA LYS A 58 -2.83 20.78 -2.75
C LYS A 58 -1.85 21.86 -2.30
N PRO A 59 -2.15 22.57 -1.19
CA PRO A 59 -1.20 23.49 -0.56
C PRO A 59 0.07 22.77 -0.12
N LEU A 60 1.22 23.42 -0.25
CA LEU A 60 2.53 22.82 0.08
C LEU A 60 2.72 22.56 1.58
N ASP A 61 2.09 23.36 2.42
CA ASP A 61 2.08 23.18 3.88
C ASP A 61 1.40 21.88 4.30
N GLU A 62 0.34 21.45 3.62
CA GLU A 62 -0.24 20.12 3.82
C GLU A 62 0.76 19.00 3.49
N LEU A 63 1.58 19.16 2.46
CA LEU A 63 2.56 18.16 2.03
C LEU A 63 3.83 18.13 2.88
N ALA A 64 4.07 19.15 3.71
CA ALA A 64 5.23 19.26 4.60
C ALA A 64 4.91 18.85 6.06
N ASN A 65 3.90 18.03 6.30
CA ASN A 65 3.50 17.58 7.64
C ASN A 65 4.46 16.50 8.18
N TRP A 66 5.64 16.92 8.63
CA TRP A 66 6.69 16.03 9.12
C TRP A 66 6.30 15.19 10.34
N PRO A 67 5.53 15.71 11.36
CA PRO A 67 5.04 14.88 12.44
C PRO A 67 4.17 13.71 11.97
N PHE A 68 3.27 13.97 11.03
CA PHE A 68 2.43 12.91 10.44
C PHE A 68 3.26 11.86 9.68
N ILE A 69 4.20 12.31 8.85
CA ILE A 69 5.12 11.44 8.12
C ILE A 69 5.91 10.55 9.07
N ALA A 70 6.50 11.15 10.11
CA ALA A 70 7.27 10.41 11.11
C ALA A 70 6.41 9.38 11.85
N ALA A 71 5.19 9.76 12.25
CA ALA A 71 4.26 8.88 12.96
C ALA A 71 3.86 7.66 12.12
N THR A 72 3.44 7.87 10.89
CA THR A 72 2.97 6.78 10.00
C THR A 72 4.12 5.86 9.60
N THR A 73 5.27 6.42 9.19
CA THR A 73 6.46 5.63 8.85
C THR A 73 7.01 4.86 10.04
N PHE A 74 7.01 5.45 11.25
CA PHE A 74 7.41 4.76 12.48
C PHE A 74 6.46 3.60 12.79
N SER A 75 5.16 3.78 12.62
CA SER A 75 4.17 2.71 12.83
C SER A 75 4.37 1.56 11.86
N THR A 76 4.65 1.85 10.58
CA THR A 76 5.01 0.85 9.57
C THR A 76 6.32 0.14 9.93
N ALA A 77 7.32 0.87 10.46
CA ALA A 77 8.57 0.28 10.93
C ALA A 77 8.33 -0.65 12.13
N CYS A 78 7.48 -0.29 13.08
CA CYS A 78 7.09 -1.15 14.21
C CYS A 78 6.40 -2.44 13.72
N ALA A 79 5.46 -2.33 12.78
CA ALA A 79 4.80 -3.49 12.18
C ALA A 79 5.81 -4.39 11.43
N PHE A 80 6.79 -3.78 10.73
CA PHE A 80 7.89 -4.49 10.09
C PHE A 80 8.73 -5.28 11.12
N VAL A 81 9.16 -4.63 12.21
CA VAL A 81 9.97 -5.25 13.25
C VAL A 81 9.23 -6.40 13.94
N LEU A 82 7.94 -6.23 14.27
CA LEU A 82 7.12 -7.28 14.86
C LEU A 82 6.99 -8.50 13.93
N SER A 83 6.76 -8.24 12.66
CA SER A 83 6.62 -9.28 11.63
C SER A 83 7.96 -9.96 11.33
N PHE A 84 9.05 -9.19 11.31
CA PHE A 84 10.42 -9.71 11.21
C PHE A 84 10.74 -10.62 12.39
N ALA A 85 10.46 -10.19 13.63
CA ALA A 85 10.69 -10.99 14.84
C ALA A 85 9.86 -12.28 14.83
N THR A 86 8.61 -12.20 14.37
CA THR A 86 7.77 -13.38 14.13
C THR A 86 8.44 -14.32 13.14
N GLY A 87 8.89 -13.80 12.00
CA GLY A 87 9.61 -14.56 10.99
C GLY A 87 10.88 -15.21 11.52
N TRP A 88 11.67 -14.47 12.25
CA TRP A 88 12.91 -14.97 12.87
C TRP A 88 12.64 -16.12 13.86
N ARG A 89 11.56 -16.05 14.61
CA ARG A 89 11.19 -17.12 15.53
C ARG A 89 10.90 -18.45 14.80
N TYR A 90 10.31 -18.37 13.60
CA TYR A 90 9.93 -19.55 12.83
C TYR A 90 11.05 -20.09 11.94
N THR A 91 11.85 -19.22 11.33
CA THR A 91 12.80 -19.62 10.30
C THR A 91 14.26 -19.60 10.73
N LYS A 92 14.62 -18.70 11.66
CA LYS A 92 16.02 -18.42 12.06
C LYS A 92 16.91 -18.03 10.86
N ASP A 93 16.29 -17.50 9.81
CA ASP A 93 16.91 -17.12 8.55
C ASP A 93 16.67 -15.65 8.30
N LEU A 94 17.75 -14.87 8.12
CA LEU A 94 17.67 -13.42 8.00
C LEU A 94 16.89 -12.98 6.75
N PRO A 95 17.21 -13.46 5.53
CA PRO A 95 16.46 -13.10 4.35
C PRO A 95 14.97 -13.40 4.44
N GLN A 96 14.62 -14.58 4.95
CA GLN A 96 13.22 -14.96 5.11
C GLN A 96 12.50 -14.08 6.12
N SER A 97 13.15 -13.74 7.23
CA SER A 97 12.59 -12.85 8.26
C SER A 97 12.37 -11.44 7.71
N VAL A 98 13.27 -10.94 6.87
CA VAL A 98 13.08 -9.66 6.16
C VAL A 98 11.83 -9.71 5.28
N MET A 99 11.64 -10.76 4.49
CA MET A 99 10.45 -10.90 3.64
C MET A 99 9.16 -11.01 4.45
N GLN A 100 9.21 -11.65 5.63
CA GLN A 100 8.08 -11.72 6.55
C GLN A 100 7.80 -10.35 7.21
N GLY A 101 8.85 -9.58 7.50
CA GLY A 101 8.74 -8.18 7.91
C GLY A 101 7.95 -7.35 6.89
N VAL A 102 8.31 -7.48 5.61
CA VAL A 102 7.58 -6.82 4.51
C VAL A 102 6.13 -7.33 4.44
N ALA A 103 5.92 -8.64 4.56
CA ALA A 103 4.57 -9.24 4.44
C ALA A 103 3.59 -8.75 5.51
N GLY A 104 4.07 -8.48 6.73
CA GLY A 104 3.22 -8.00 7.82
C GLY A 104 3.18 -6.48 7.99
N SER A 105 3.89 -5.70 7.16
CA SER A 105 3.87 -4.23 7.22
C SER A 105 3.42 -3.55 5.92
N TYR A 106 3.75 -4.10 4.77
CA TYR A 106 3.50 -3.45 3.49
C TYR A 106 2.05 -3.55 3.04
N SER A 107 1.32 -2.47 3.18
CA SER A 107 -0.07 -2.33 2.76
C SER A 107 -0.20 -2.13 1.24
N ASN A 108 -1.33 -2.48 0.68
CA ASN A 108 -1.67 -2.21 -0.74
C ASN A 108 -2.02 -0.72 -0.95
N ILE A 109 -1.10 0.16 -0.51
CA ILE A 109 -1.25 1.61 -0.50
C ILE A 109 -1.28 2.23 -1.90
N GLY A 110 -0.72 1.56 -2.91
CA GLY A 110 -0.68 2.09 -4.28
C GLY A 110 -1.93 1.77 -5.09
N TYR A 111 -2.45 0.57 -4.97
CA TYR A 111 -3.51 0.09 -5.85
C TYR A 111 -4.91 0.24 -5.26
N MET A 112 -5.07 -0.03 -3.98
CA MET A 112 -6.38 0.02 -3.30
C MET A 112 -6.54 1.30 -2.46
N GLY A 113 -5.43 1.81 -1.88
CA GLY A 113 -5.45 2.92 -0.94
C GLY A 113 -6.12 4.19 -1.49
N PRO A 114 -5.53 4.86 -2.49
CA PRO A 114 -6.04 6.14 -2.96
C PRO A 114 -7.52 6.11 -3.37
N PRO A 115 -7.97 5.18 -4.23
CA PRO A 115 -9.37 5.17 -4.66
C PRO A 115 -10.34 4.86 -3.50
N LEU A 116 -9.97 3.97 -2.58
CA LEU A 116 -10.81 3.63 -1.44
C LEU A 116 -10.94 4.82 -0.47
N ILE A 117 -9.82 5.45 -0.13
CA ILE A 117 -9.81 6.58 0.81
C ILE A 117 -10.59 7.77 0.24
N LEU A 118 -10.39 8.09 -1.04
CA LEU A 118 -11.14 9.17 -1.68
C LEU A 118 -12.65 8.87 -1.74
N ALA A 119 -13.03 7.61 -1.93
CA ALA A 119 -14.44 7.22 -1.91
C ALA A 119 -15.03 7.21 -0.48
N ALA A 120 -14.23 6.90 0.54
CA ALA A 120 -14.69 6.80 1.94
C ALA A 120 -14.70 8.13 2.69
N ILE A 121 -13.67 8.98 2.48
CA ILE A 121 -13.43 10.21 3.24
C ILE A 121 -13.54 11.44 2.35
N GLY A 122 -13.15 11.34 1.07
CA GLY A 122 -13.17 12.46 0.14
C GLY A 122 -11.81 13.10 -0.10
N ALA A 123 -11.83 14.25 -0.79
CA ALA A 123 -10.63 14.95 -1.25
C ALA A 123 -9.74 15.51 -0.12
N SER A 124 -10.28 15.70 1.09
CA SER A 124 -9.49 16.11 2.28
C SER A 124 -8.43 15.08 2.70
N ALA A 125 -8.59 13.83 2.29
CA ALA A 125 -7.64 12.77 2.56
C ALA A 125 -6.55 12.59 1.47
N SER A 126 -6.49 13.42 0.44
CA SER A 126 -5.51 13.29 -0.66
C SER A 126 -4.07 13.44 -0.16
N ALA A 127 -3.77 14.46 0.64
CA ALA A 127 -2.44 14.72 1.17
C ALA A 127 -1.93 13.55 2.05
N PRO A 128 -2.65 13.10 3.10
CA PRO A 128 -2.19 11.97 3.90
C PRO A 128 -1.98 10.69 3.08
N VAL A 129 -2.83 10.40 2.09
CA VAL A 129 -2.67 9.23 1.22
C VAL A 129 -1.34 9.27 0.46
N VAL A 130 -1.00 10.42 -0.11
CA VAL A 130 0.25 10.57 -0.86
C VAL A 130 1.47 10.51 0.06
N LEU A 131 1.42 11.18 1.21
CA LEU A 131 2.52 11.16 2.18
C LEU A 131 2.81 9.74 2.66
N ILE A 132 1.79 8.99 3.06
CA ILE A 132 1.96 7.59 3.46
C ILE A 132 2.54 6.78 2.31
N PHE A 133 2.00 6.92 1.10
CA PHE A 133 2.50 6.18 -0.05
C PHE A 133 3.98 6.43 -0.31
N VAL A 134 4.39 7.70 -0.35
CA VAL A 134 5.79 8.08 -0.65
C VAL A 134 6.73 7.57 0.44
N PHE A 135 6.42 7.84 1.71
CA PHE A 135 7.35 7.58 2.80
C PHE A 135 7.38 6.12 3.25
N ASP A 136 6.26 5.39 3.19
CA ASP A 136 6.26 3.94 3.43
C ASP A 136 7.01 3.18 2.32
N ASN A 137 6.86 3.59 1.06
CA ASN A 137 7.66 3.01 -0.03
C ASN A 137 9.14 3.37 0.12
N LEU A 138 9.47 4.63 0.47
CA LEU A 138 10.85 5.05 0.72
C LEU A 138 11.48 4.20 1.83
N PHE A 139 10.77 4.01 2.94
CA PHE A 139 11.21 3.17 4.05
C PHE A 139 11.45 1.73 3.61
N LEU A 140 10.46 1.06 3.03
CA LEU A 140 10.54 -0.35 2.67
C LEU A 140 11.56 -0.62 1.56
N PHE A 141 11.58 0.22 0.52
CA PHE A 141 12.53 0.09 -0.58
C PHE A 141 13.97 0.48 -0.20
N SER A 142 14.17 1.09 0.96
CA SER A 142 15.49 1.34 1.52
C SER A 142 15.91 0.22 2.48
N VAL A 143 15.06 -0.15 3.41
CA VAL A 143 15.37 -1.13 4.46
C VAL A 143 15.54 -2.54 3.88
N VAL A 144 14.68 -2.95 2.94
CA VAL A 144 14.74 -4.32 2.39
C VAL A 144 16.05 -4.60 1.65
N PRO A 145 16.48 -3.80 0.65
CA PRO A 145 17.77 -4.06 0.00
C PRO A 145 18.96 -3.96 0.95
N LEU A 146 18.90 -3.06 1.94
CA LEU A 146 19.94 -2.93 2.94
C LEU A 146 20.09 -4.22 3.76
N LEU A 147 18.99 -4.73 4.31
CA LEU A 147 18.99 -5.96 5.10
C LEU A 147 19.35 -7.20 4.25
N MET A 148 18.90 -7.25 3.00
CA MET A 148 19.28 -8.32 2.05
C MET A 148 20.75 -8.29 1.69
N SER A 149 21.36 -7.10 1.57
CA SER A 149 22.79 -6.94 1.39
C SER A 149 23.58 -7.40 2.62
N MET A 150 23.11 -7.06 3.83
CA MET A 150 23.70 -7.55 5.09
C MET A 150 23.61 -9.07 5.22
N ALA A 151 22.58 -9.68 4.65
CA ALA A 151 22.41 -11.13 4.56
C ALA A 151 23.30 -11.80 3.50
N GLY A 152 24.12 -11.04 2.77
CA GLY A 152 25.01 -11.57 1.74
C GLY A 152 24.35 -11.91 0.41
N LEU A 153 23.07 -11.57 0.20
CA LEU A 153 22.36 -11.82 -1.05
C LEU A 153 22.69 -10.79 -2.13
N ASP A 154 23.28 -9.66 -1.76
CA ASP A 154 23.78 -8.65 -2.67
C ASP A 154 25.30 -8.48 -2.49
N LYS A 155 26.06 -8.65 -3.57
CA LYS A 155 27.53 -8.57 -3.56
C LYS A 155 28.04 -7.14 -3.65
N LEU A 156 27.17 -6.14 -3.61
CA LEU A 156 27.57 -4.73 -3.69
C LEU A 156 28.10 -4.23 -2.34
N SER A 157 29.04 -3.29 -2.39
CA SER A 157 29.44 -2.54 -1.21
C SER A 157 28.25 -1.73 -0.65
N LEU A 158 28.28 -1.41 0.63
CA LEU A 158 27.25 -0.60 1.29
C LEU A 158 26.99 0.72 0.54
N LEU A 159 28.05 1.43 0.13
CA LEU A 159 27.94 2.67 -0.63
C LEU A 159 27.25 2.46 -1.99
N ALA A 160 27.58 1.39 -2.70
CA ALA A 160 26.96 1.06 -3.98
C ALA A 160 25.47 0.69 -3.79
N THR A 161 25.13 0.02 -2.70
CA THR A 161 23.74 -0.31 -2.33
C THR A 161 22.96 0.97 -2.05
N VAL A 162 23.50 1.88 -1.22
CA VAL A 162 22.86 3.19 -0.93
C VAL A 162 22.66 4.01 -2.20
N ARG A 163 23.70 4.11 -3.06
CA ARG A 163 23.59 4.82 -4.34
C ARG A 163 22.52 4.22 -5.25
N ARG A 164 22.43 2.89 -5.32
CA ARG A 164 21.39 2.19 -6.09
C ARG A 164 19.99 2.45 -5.53
N ILE A 165 19.83 2.43 -4.20
CA ILE A 165 18.56 2.76 -3.54
C ILE A 165 18.17 4.20 -3.88
N ALA A 166 19.05 5.16 -3.67
CA ALA A 166 18.80 6.57 -3.96
C ALA A 166 18.38 6.77 -5.42
N TRP A 167 19.09 6.14 -6.36
CA TRP A 167 18.75 6.19 -7.77
C TRP A 167 17.36 5.62 -8.06
N ARG A 168 17.04 4.44 -7.53
CA ARG A 168 15.72 3.80 -7.71
C ARG A 168 14.59 4.65 -7.13
N VAL A 169 14.80 5.29 -5.98
CA VAL A 169 13.83 6.18 -5.35
C VAL A 169 13.58 7.39 -6.24
N VAL A 170 14.64 8.08 -6.69
CA VAL A 170 14.49 9.29 -7.52
C VAL A 170 13.89 8.99 -8.89
N THR A 171 14.23 7.85 -9.49
CA THR A 171 13.75 7.47 -10.83
C THR A 171 12.42 6.70 -10.81
N HIS A 172 11.87 6.44 -9.62
CA HIS A 172 10.59 5.73 -9.53
C HIS A 172 9.45 6.58 -10.11
N PRO A 173 8.62 6.04 -11.04
CA PRO A 173 7.61 6.82 -11.75
C PRO A 173 6.63 7.55 -10.82
N PHE A 174 6.29 6.99 -9.68
CA PHE A 174 5.42 7.62 -8.69
C PHE A 174 6.08 8.82 -8.00
N ASN A 175 7.38 8.72 -7.67
CA ASN A 175 8.10 9.82 -7.05
C ASN A 175 8.32 10.97 -8.03
N ILE A 176 8.55 10.65 -9.31
CA ILE A 176 8.60 11.65 -10.39
C ILE A 176 7.23 12.34 -10.52
N ALA A 177 6.14 11.58 -10.58
CA ALA A 177 4.80 12.14 -10.67
C ALA A 177 4.45 13.02 -9.45
N THR A 178 4.84 12.58 -8.25
CA THR A 178 4.71 13.36 -7.01
C THR A 178 5.50 14.67 -7.11
N ALA A 179 6.76 14.62 -7.53
CA ALA A 179 7.59 15.83 -7.70
C ALA A 179 7.02 16.79 -8.75
N VAL A 180 6.51 16.26 -9.88
CA VAL A 180 5.82 17.07 -10.90
C VAL A 180 4.52 17.67 -10.34
N GLY A 181 3.75 16.92 -9.55
CA GLY A 181 2.54 17.41 -8.89
C GLY A 181 2.85 18.53 -7.88
N ILE A 182 3.91 18.38 -7.07
CA ILE A 182 4.39 19.42 -6.15
C ILE A 182 4.82 20.68 -6.93
N ALA A 183 5.58 20.52 -8.01
CA ALA A 183 5.98 21.63 -8.85
C ALA A 183 4.77 22.35 -9.48
N ALA A 184 3.77 21.60 -9.94
CA ALA A 184 2.53 22.17 -10.48
C ALA A 184 1.75 22.94 -9.41
N SER A 185 1.64 22.41 -8.19
CA SER A 185 1.02 23.11 -7.06
C SER A 185 1.77 24.41 -6.73
N TYR A 186 3.11 24.34 -6.60
CA TYR A 186 3.93 25.51 -6.29
C TYR A 186 3.83 26.62 -7.33
N LEU A 187 3.82 26.25 -8.61
CA LEU A 187 3.75 27.19 -9.74
C LEU A 187 2.32 27.54 -10.13
N HIS A 188 1.32 27.02 -9.42
CA HIS A 188 -0.12 27.17 -9.74
C HIS A 188 -0.43 26.82 -11.22
N LEU A 189 0.24 25.76 -11.72
CA LEU A 189 0.10 25.33 -13.11
C LEU A 189 -1.21 24.59 -13.31
N GLN A 190 -1.99 25.05 -14.28
CA GLN A 190 -3.17 24.34 -14.77
C GLN A 190 -2.85 23.66 -16.10
N LEU A 191 -3.26 22.41 -16.22
CA LEU A 191 -3.11 21.70 -17.48
C LEU A 191 -4.10 22.28 -18.52
N PRO A 192 -3.69 22.38 -19.81
CA PRO A 192 -4.64 22.65 -20.89
C PRO A 192 -5.76 21.59 -20.90
N GLY A 193 -7.00 22.02 -21.20
CA GLY A 193 -8.18 21.14 -21.11
C GLY A 193 -8.03 19.73 -21.71
N PRO A 194 -7.48 19.56 -22.94
CA PRO A 194 -7.24 18.23 -23.49
C PRO A 194 -6.25 17.37 -22.66
N ALA A 195 -5.19 17.99 -22.11
CA ALA A 195 -4.21 17.28 -21.28
C ALA A 195 -4.83 16.89 -19.93
N GLU A 196 -5.59 17.77 -19.30
CA GLU A 196 -6.32 17.47 -18.07
C GLU A 196 -7.31 16.32 -18.27
N GLN A 197 -8.02 16.29 -19.38
CA GLN A 197 -8.94 15.21 -19.72
C GLN A 197 -8.23 13.86 -19.87
N ILE A 198 -7.06 13.84 -20.54
CA ILE A 198 -6.23 12.62 -20.66
C ILE A 198 -5.78 12.15 -19.29
N VAL A 199 -5.23 13.04 -18.46
CA VAL A 199 -4.77 12.71 -17.10
C VAL A 199 -5.94 12.20 -16.25
N THR A 200 -7.13 12.77 -16.40
CA THR A 200 -8.35 12.34 -15.72
C THR A 200 -8.75 10.91 -16.12
N TRP A 201 -8.78 10.59 -17.39
CA TRP A 201 -9.10 9.23 -17.85
C TRP A 201 -8.07 8.19 -17.40
N LEU A 202 -6.79 8.53 -17.53
CA LEU A 202 -5.70 7.64 -17.12
C LEU A 202 -5.71 7.39 -15.59
N SER A 203 -5.91 8.44 -14.80
CA SER A 203 -6.01 8.31 -13.34
C SER A 203 -7.23 7.47 -12.93
N GLY A 204 -8.35 7.62 -13.63
CA GLY A 204 -9.56 6.82 -13.40
C GLY A 204 -9.39 5.34 -13.74
N ALA A 205 -8.49 5.00 -14.66
CA ALA A 205 -8.18 3.61 -15.01
C ALA A 205 -7.30 2.89 -13.97
N ALA A 206 -6.60 3.64 -13.11
CA ALA A 206 -5.61 3.08 -12.18
C ALA A 206 -6.22 2.01 -11.25
N ALA A 207 -7.29 2.35 -10.54
CA ALA A 207 -7.92 1.43 -9.58
C ALA A 207 -8.50 0.17 -10.22
N PRO A 208 -9.37 0.27 -11.25
CA PRO A 208 -9.95 -0.93 -11.86
C PRO A 208 -8.90 -1.87 -12.45
N CYS A 209 -7.88 -1.33 -13.15
CA CYS A 209 -6.80 -2.15 -13.69
C CYS A 209 -5.98 -2.83 -12.59
N ALA A 210 -5.64 -2.10 -11.52
CA ALA A 210 -4.85 -2.63 -10.42
C ALA A 210 -5.55 -3.76 -9.67
N LEU A 211 -6.83 -3.58 -9.35
CA LEU A 211 -7.62 -4.57 -8.62
C LEU A 211 -7.88 -5.82 -9.48
N PHE A 212 -8.12 -5.63 -10.77
CA PHE A 212 -8.25 -6.75 -11.72
C PHE A 212 -6.94 -7.54 -11.81
N ILE A 213 -5.78 -6.86 -12.00
CA ILE A 213 -4.45 -7.51 -12.03
C ILE A 213 -4.20 -8.28 -10.73
N LEU A 214 -4.52 -7.70 -9.56
CA LEU A 214 -4.39 -8.38 -8.28
C LEU A 214 -5.19 -9.68 -8.26
N GLY A 215 -6.45 -9.65 -8.70
CA GLY A 215 -7.31 -10.83 -8.79
C GLY A 215 -6.74 -11.92 -9.70
N VAL A 216 -6.31 -11.56 -10.92
CA VAL A 216 -5.69 -12.49 -11.86
C VAL A 216 -4.41 -13.09 -11.28
N THR A 217 -3.56 -12.27 -10.67
CA THR A 217 -2.30 -12.73 -10.08
C THR A 217 -2.54 -13.72 -8.94
N VAL A 218 -3.51 -13.45 -8.08
CA VAL A 218 -3.90 -14.36 -6.99
C VAL A 218 -4.44 -15.69 -7.57
N ALA A 219 -5.22 -15.63 -8.66
CA ALA A 219 -5.78 -16.83 -9.32
C ALA A 219 -4.73 -17.76 -9.90
N LEU A 220 -3.68 -17.19 -10.48
CA LEU A 220 -2.60 -17.95 -11.14
C LEU A 220 -1.66 -18.62 -10.13
N ARG A 221 -1.72 -18.26 -8.85
CA ARG A 221 -0.83 -18.78 -7.80
C ARG A 221 -1.54 -19.80 -6.93
N PRO A 222 -1.15 -21.06 -6.97
CA PRO A 222 -1.73 -22.07 -6.08
C PRO A 222 -1.18 -21.91 -4.66
N LEU A 223 -2.08 -21.87 -3.67
CA LEU A 223 -1.72 -22.05 -2.28
C LEU A 223 -1.48 -23.54 -2.03
N ARG A 224 -0.21 -23.97 -2.07
CA ARG A 224 0.14 -25.39 -1.86
C ARG A 224 0.14 -25.79 -0.38
N LYS A 225 0.70 -24.93 0.47
CA LYS A 225 0.70 -25.06 1.94
C LYS A 225 0.58 -23.67 2.56
N MET A 226 -0.09 -23.59 3.70
CA MET A 226 -0.12 -22.37 4.50
C MET A 226 0.99 -22.46 5.55
N PRO A 227 2.05 -21.66 5.46
CA PRO A 227 3.09 -21.59 6.48
C PRO A 227 2.51 -21.17 7.83
N GLY A 228 3.02 -21.75 8.93
CA GLY A 228 2.44 -21.57 10.26
C GLY A 228 2.48 -20.15 10.81
N GLU A 229 3.38 -19.32 10.31
CA GLU A 229 3.51 -17.92 10.70
C GLU A 229 2.52 -16.97 9.99
N VAL A 230 1.92 -17.37 8.86
CA VAL A 230 1.03 -16.51 8.05
C VAL A 230 -0.14 -15.95 8.85
N PRO A 231 -0.85 -16.70 9.71
CA PRO A 231 -1.93 -16.11 10.52
C PRO A 231 -1.44 -14.98 11.44
N ALA A 232 -0.25 -15.13 12.05
CA ALA A 232 0.33 -14.09 12.90
C ALA A 232 0.72 -12.84 12.09
N LEU A 233 1.31 -13.02 10.89
CA LEU A 233 1.66 -11.92 10.00
C LEU A 233 0.42 -11.17 9.51
N VAL A 234 -0.64 -11.90 9.15
CA VAL A 234 -1.92 -11.32 8.73
C VAL A 234 -2.58 -10.58 9.90
N PHE A 235 -2.51 -11.09 11.13
CA PHE A 235 -3.01 -10.40 12.32
C PHE A 235 -2.22 -9.11 12.58
N ILE A 236 -0.89 -9.16 12.53
CA ILE A 236 -0.06 -7.96 12.67
C ILE A 236 -0.45 -6.93 11.60
N LYS A 237 -0.58 -7.37 10.35
CA LYS A 237 -0.87 -6.48 9.23
C LYS A 237 -2.26 -5.84 9.30
N LEU A 238 -3.30 -6.61 9.59
CA LEU A 238 -4.68 -6.15 9.44
C LEU A 238 -5.30 -5.61 10.72
N ILE A 239 -4.70 -5.92 11.88
CA ILE A 239 -5.20 -5.49 13.19
C ILE A 239 -4.19 -4.64 13.94
N LEU A 240 -2.98 -5.15 14.18
CA LEU A 240 -2.01 -4.41 14.97
C LEU A 240 -1.49 -3.16 14.26
N HIS A 241 -1.21 -3.23 12.96
CA HIS A 241 -0.68 -2.10 12.20
C HIS A 241 -1.64 -0.88 12.22
N PRO A 242 -2.94 -1.00 11.87
CA PRO A 242 -3.85 0.14 12.00
C PRO A 242 -4.01 0.65 13.43
N LEU A 243 -3.97 -0.22 14.44
CA LEU A 243 -4.01 0.20 15.84
C LEU A 243 -2.72 0.93 16.26
N LEU A 244 -1.55 0.49 15.79
CA LEU A 244 -0.29 1.20 16.00
C LEU A 244 -0.31 2.59 15.37
N VAL A 245 -0.79 2.70 14.13
CA VAL A 245 -0.94 4.00 13.46
C VAL A 245 -1.83 4.93 14.28
N TRP A 246 -2.97 4.45 14.72
CA TRP A 246 -3.89 5.22 15.55
C TRP A 246 -3.26 5.66 16.87
N ALA A 247 -2.65 4.75 17.60
CA ALA A 247 -2.02 5.04 18.88
C ALA A 247 -0.85 6.04 18.75
N VAL A 248 0.00 5.88 17.72
CA VAL A 248 1.15 6.76 17.51
C VAL A 248 0.71 8.16 17.05
N LEU A 249 -0.27 8.26 16.15
CA LEU A 249 -0.81 9.56 15.73
C LEU A 249 -1.41 10.30 16.91
N SER A 250 -2.27 9.65 17.70
CA SER A 250 -2.88 10.24 18.90
C SER A 250 -1.84 10.67 19.96
N ALA A 251 -0.71 9.96 20.07
CA ALA A 251 0.35 10.31 21.01
C ALA A 251 1.20 11.51 20.56
N ILE A 252 1.25 11.80 19.26
CA ILE A 252 2.07 12.90 18.69
C ILE A 252 1.28 14.19 18.62
N GLY A 253 -0.03 14.14 18.34
CA GLY A 253 -0.88 15.33 18.30
C GLY A 253 -2.17 15.13 17.52
N ASP A 254 -2.97 16.19 17.47
CA ASP A 254 -4.23 16.20 16.73
C ASP A 254 -3.99 16.48 15.24
N PHE A 255 -4.24 15.47 14.41
CA PHE A 255 -4.19 15.57 12.95
C PHE A 255 -5.59 15.72 12.31
N GLY A 256 -6.62 15.68 13.11
CA GLY A 256 -8.01 15.70 12.68
C GLY A 256 -8.49 14.38 12.03
N PRO A 257 -9.83 14.23 11.92
CA PRO A 257 -10.43 12.95 11.54
C PRO A 257 -10.04 12.47 10.13
N ALA A 258 -9.95 13.37 9.14
CA ALA A 258 -9.63 12.98 7.77
C ALA A 258 -8.23 12.36 7.63
N TRP A 259 -7.25 12.92 8.34
CA TRP A 259 -5.86 12.45 8.29
C TRP A 259 -5.68 11.16 9.09
N THR A 260 -6.20 11.13 10.31
CA THR A 260 -6.07 9.94 11.17
C THR A 260 -6.81 8.75 10.58
N TYR A 261 -8.05 8.91 10.13
CA TYR A 261 -8.80 7.81 9.53
C TYR A 261 -8.21 7.37 8.19
N ALA A 262 -7.70 8.29 7.37
CA ALA A 262 -6.97 7.91 6.16
C ALA A 262 -5.77 7.02 6.49
N ALA A 263 -4.97 7.39 7.47
CA ALA A 263 -3.81 6.61 7.89
C ALA A 263 -4.19 5.24 8.45
N MET A 264 -5.20 5.17 9.31
CA MET A 264 -5.70 3.90 9.85
C MET A 264 -6.21 2.97 8.74
N ILE A 265 -7.00 3.49 7.80
CA ILE A 265 -7.54 2.69 6.68
C ILE A 265 -6.41 2.26 5.75
N MET A 266 -5.43 3.13 5.45
CA MET A 266 -4.23 2.77 4.66
C MET A 266 -3.45 1.63 5.32
N ALA A 267 -3.28 1.68 6.63
CA ALA A 267 -2.63 0.60 7.40
C ALA A 267 -3.47 -0.69 7.42
N ALA A 268 -4.80 -0.60 7.42
CA ALA A 268 -5.73 -1.74 7.42
C ALA A 268 -5.90 -2.41 6.04
N LEU A 269 -5.35 -1.83 4.97
CA LEU A 269 -5.37 -2.44 3.64
C LEU A 269 -4.70 -3.82 3.62
N PRO A 270 -5.11 -4.72 2.73
CA PRO A 270 -4.47 -6.02 2.57
C PRO A 270 -2.99 -5.88 2.22
N PRO A 271 -2.20 -6.94 2.42
CA PRO A 271 -0.80 -6.97 1.99
C PRO A 271 -0.65 -6.66 0.49
N ALA A 272 0.36 -5.86 0.14
CA ALA A 272 0.61 -5.44 -1.23
C ALA A 272 1.08 -6.61 -2.11
N LEU A 273 0.68 -6.59 -3.38
CA LEU A 273 1.19 -7.54 -4.38
C LEU A 273 2.71 -7.45 -4.55
N ASN A 274 3.28 -6.25 -4.35
CA ASN A 274 4.72 -6.01 -4.45
C ASN A 274 5.57 -6.88 -3.50
N ILE A 275 5.00 -7.37 -2.40
CA ILE A 275 5.65 -8.33 -1.49
C ILE A 275 6.11 -9.56 -2.26
N PHE A 276 5.25 -10.09 -3.13
CA PHE A 276 5.58 -11.21 -3.98
C PHE A 276 6.65 -10.85 -5.03
N VAL A 277 6.55 -9.67 -5.64
CA VAL A 277 7.53 -9.20 -6.63
C VAL A 277 8.93 -9.11 -6.00
N ILE A 278 9.04 -8.52 -4.82
CA ILE A 278 10.29 -8.43 -4.08
C ILE A 278 10.81 -9.83 -3.70
N SER A 279 9.92 -10.69 -3.20
CA SER A 279 10.24 -12.07 -2.83
C SER A 279 10.79 -12.87 -4.01
N THR A 280 10.20 -12.72 -5.19
CA THR A 280 10.67 -13.36 -6.43
C THR A 280 12.01 -12.79 -6.90
N GLN A 281 12.20 -11.47 -6.79
CA GLN A 281 13.45 -10.80 -7.17
C GLN A 281 14.65 -11.33 -6.36
N TYR A 282 14.48 -11.55 -5.07
CA TYR A 282 15.51 -12.12 -4.20
C TYR A 282 15.50 -13.65 -4.14
N ASN A 283 14.48 -14.29 -4.73
CA ASN A 283 14.22 -15.74 -4.63
C ASN A 283 14.14 -16.22 -3.17
N VAL A 284 13.47 -15.44 -2.30
CA VAL A 284 13.35 -15.70 -0.87
C VAL A 284 11.89 -15.68 -0.45
N GLY A 285 11.42 -16.74 0.20
CA GLY A 285 10.09 -16.79 0.84
C GLY A 285 8.89 -16.62 -0.10
N VAL A 286 9.01 -16.98 -1.38
CA VAL A 286 7.99 -16.74 -2.43
C VAL A 286 6.64 -17.37 -2.08
N GLU A 287 6.63 -18.59 -1.56
CA GLU A 287 5.39 -19.26 -1.12
C GLU A 287 4.75 -18.56 0.08
N ARG A 288 5.57 -18.09 1.02
CA ARG A 288 5.12 -17.33 2.19
C ARG A 288 4.51 -15.98 1.81
N ALA A 289 5.20 -15.26 0.92
CA ALA A 289 4.71 -13.99 0.37
C ALA A 289 3.36 -14.18 -0.33
N SER A 290 3.25 -15.20 -1.18
CA SER A 290 2.01 -15.54 -1.88
C SER A 290 0.88 -15.89 -0.92
N ALA A 291 1.16 -16.68 0.13
CA ALA A 291 0.19 -17.05 1.14
C ALA A 291 -0.29 -15.82 1.94
N CYS A 292 0.62 -14.93 2.35
CA CYS A 292 0.26 -13.69 3.06
C CYS A 292 -0.61 -12.78 2.21
N VAL A 293 -0.30 -12.60 0.93
CA VAL A 293 -1.11 -11.77 0.02
C VAL A 293 -2.49 -12.37 -0.16
N LEU A 294 -2.59 -13.68 -0.43
CA LEU A 294 -3.88 -14.35 -0.63
C LEU A 294 -4.75 -14.32 0.64
N VAL A 295 -4.22 -14.83 1.75
CA VAL A 295 -4.97 -14.91 3.02
C VAL A 295 -5.27 -13.52 3.54
N GLY A 296 -4.29 -12.61 3.49
CA GLY A 296 -4.49 -11.22 3.90
C GLY A 296 -5.57 -10.50 3.08
N THR A 297 -5.63 -10.73 1.76
CA THR A 297 -6.69 -10.15 0.92
C THR A 297 -8.07 -10.70 1.29
N LEU A 298 -8.19 -12.01 1.54
CA LEU A 298 -9.47 -12.61 1.94
C LEU A 298 -9.91 -12.13 3.34
N VAL A 299 -9.01 -12.12 4.31
CA VAL A 299 -9.31 -11.67 5.68
C VAL A 299 -9.62 -10.17 5.70
N SER A 300 -8.95 -9.37 4.86
CA SER A 300 -9.19 -7.93 4.79
C SER A 300 -10.60 -7.55 4.37
N MET A 301 -11.34 -8.42 3.68
CA MET A 301 -12.77 -8.18 3.37
C MET A 301 -13.57 -7.91 4.65
N PHE A 302 -13.24 -8.60 5.74
CA PHE A 302 -13.93 -8.44 7.03
C PHE A 302 -13.28 -7.35 7.90
N THR A 303 -11.95 -7.38 8.02
CA THR A 303 -11.24 -6.45 8.91
C THR A 303 -11.30 -5.01 8.41
N LEU A 304 -11.14 -4.78 7.11
CA LEU A 304 -11.25 -3.46 6.50
C LEU A 304 -12.70 -2.92 6.59
N THR A 305 -13.70 -3.80 6.39
CA THR A 305 -15.09 -3.43 6.62
C THR A 305 -15.32 -2.99 8.06
N GLY A 306 -14.76 -3.72 9.02
CA GLY A 306 -14.81 -3.35 10.46
C GLY A 306 -14.15 -2.00 10.73
N VAL A 307 -12.94 -1.76 10.23
CA VAL A 307 -12.25 -0.47 10.40
C VAL A 307 -13.05 0.67 9.79
N LEU A 308 -13.51 0.54 8.56
CA LEU A 308 -14.34 1.56 7.90
C LEU A 308 -15.64 1.82 8.66
N TYR A 309 -16.29 0.78 9.18
CA TYR A 309 -17.51 0.92 9.98
C TYR A 309 -17.26 1.75 11.25
N LEU A 310 -16.21 1.39 11.97
CA LEU A 310 -15.88 2.03 13.25
C LEU A 310 -15.37 3.47 13.08
N THR A 311 -14.68 3.77 11.98
CA THR A 311 -14.12 5.11 11.73
C THR A 311 -15.10 6.06 11.03
N THR A 312 -15.76 5.61 9.94
CA THR A 312 -16.49 6.53 9.06
C THR A 312 -18.00 6.55 9.28
N LYS A 313 -18.59 5.52 9.93
CA LYS A 313 -20.04 5.41 10.08
C LYS A 313 -20.55 5.57 11.49
N THR A 314 -19.92 4.92 12.45
CA THR A 314 -20.38 4.99 13.85
C THR A 314 -19.69 6.07 14.65
N GLY A 315 -18.49 6.50 14.23
CA GLY A 315 -17.62 7.34 15.07
C GLY A 315 -17.26 6.68 16.41
N ALA A 316 -17.42 5.34 16.50
CA ALA A 316 -17.14 4.59 17.72
C ALA A 316 -15.65 4.55 18.05
N LEU A 317 -14.78 4.68 17.04
CA LEU A 317 -13.37 4.96 17.25
C LEU A 317 -13.17 6.48 17.13
N PRO A 318 -12.79 7.16 18.22
CA PRO A 318 -12.41 8.55 18.13
C PRO A 318 -11.16 8.67 17.26
N TYR A 319 -11.00 9.78 16.55
CA TYR A 319 -9.79 10.01 15.75
C TYR A 319 -8.57 10.27 16.64
N ASP A 320 -8.78 10.69 17.87
CA ASP A 320 -7.76 10.91 18.90
C ASP A 320 -8.08 10.06 20.13
N LEU A 321 -7.06 9.34 20.66
CA LEU A 321 -7.13 8.56 21.89
C LEU A 321 -6.91 9.42 23.14
N PHE A 322 -6.24 10.57 22.98
CA PHE A 322 -5.81 11.46 24.06
C PHE A 322 -6.28 12.90 23.80
N PRO A 323 -7.61 13.14 23.76
CA PRO A 323 -8.18 14.44 23.41
C PRO A 323 -7.82 15.56 24.40
#